data_883f27f41000ef5c221c3b54dce441ad
#
_entry.id   883f27f41000ef5c221c3b54dce441ad
#
_cell.length_a   1.000
_cell.length_b   1.000
_cell.length_c   1.000
_cell.angle_alpha   90.00
_cell.angle_beta   90.00
_cell.angle_gamma   90.00
#
_symmetry.space_group_name_H-M   'P 1'
#
loop_
_entity.id
_entity.type
_entity.pdbx_description
1 polymer ?
#
loop_
_entity_poly.entity_id
_entity_poly.type
_entity_poly.pdbx_seq_one_letter_code
_entity_poly.pdbx_strand_id
1 'polypeptide(L)'
;MKKLLTAFILLLAFAARSQDSTYVSVELKNGKSVSGQLIHKSEAEISVLTTDLGTVTLPWASIQAVNVIAKNEVNQFPNPQPSRYFFAPSAIPLKKGDKYYQNAYFLVNSIQAGLSDHFSIGGGVVVPFALFITPKIGYQVAKNVHVGGGVLFATSLIRDLNFGVGTVYGSFTYGNTENNLTLNVGLGAVNENTGLGSTDYRWKFASRPMFTISGMTRISKRVLLISENWLFSTKTVNYDSGTGQYVNTVSEYNGILSAGARIIGRRYAFDVGLLSPTTSEFSAIPYIACNIKF
;
A
#
# COMPACT_ATOMS: atom_id res chain seq x y z
N MET A 1 -43.66 -40.41 19.88
CA MET A 1 -43.61 -40.20 18.40
C MET A 1 -44.12 -38.84 17.96
N LYS A 2 -45.24 -38.30 18.45
CA LYS A 2 -45.75 -36.96 18.04
C LYS A 2 -44.77 -35.80 18.33
N LYS A 3 -44.02 -35.79 19.44
CA LYS A 3 -43.04 -34.74 19.79
C LYS A 3 -41.77 -34.73 18.91
N LEU A 4 -41.37 -35.87 18.37
CA LEU A 4 -40.24 -35.99 17.43
C LEU A 4 -40.60 -35.47 16.02
N LEU A 5 -41.85 -35.67 15.60
CA LEU A 5 -42.35 -35.21 14.31
C LEU A 5 -42.45 -33.65 14.30
N THR A 6 -42.87 -33.05 15.39
CA THR A 6 -42.96 -31.59 15.56
C THR A 6 -41.57 -30.93 15.54
N ALA A 7 -40.56 -31.55 16.18
CA ALA A 7 -39.17 -31.07 16.16
C ALA A 7 -38.55 -31.18 14.74
N PHE A 8 -38.89 -32.22 13.99
CA PHE A 8 -38.42 -32.39 12.63
C PHE A 8 -39.03 -31.40 11.65
N ILE A 9 -40.32 -31.04 11.82
CA ILE A 9 -41.00 -30.01 11.02
C ILE A 9 -40.47 -28.62 11.35
N LEU A 10 -40.11 -28.33 12.61
CA LEU A 10 -39.46 -27.07 13.01
C LEU A 10 -38.04 -26.95 12.42
N LEU A 11 -37.28 -28.05 12.32
CA LEU A 11 -35.95 -28.06 11.68
C LEU A 11 -36.04 -27.86 10.17
N LEU A 12 -37.09 -28.34 9.53
CA LEU A 12 -37.33 -28.11 8.07
C LEU A 12 -37.79 -26.69 7.76
N ALA A 13 -38.43 -26.00 8.69
CA ALA A 13 -38.83 -24.60 8.55
C ALA A 13 -37.61 -23.62 8.60
N PHE A 14 -36.51 -24.01 9.27
CA PHE A 14 -35.25 -23.28 9.26
C PHE A 14 -34.40 -23.46 7.98
N ALA A 15 -34.76 -24.41 7.13
CA ALA A 15 -34.22 -24.56 5.76
C ALA A 15 -34.94 -23.65 4.75
N ALA A 16 -35.70 -22.65 5.21
CA ALA A 16 -36.25 -21.60 4.36
C ALA A 16 -35.06 -20.82 3.77
N ARG A 17 -34.84 -21.07 2.50
CA ARG A 17 -33.88 -20.50 1.57
C ARG A 17 -33.60 -19.03 1.92
N SER A 18 -32.44 -18.77 2.49
CA SER A 18 -31.77 -17.51 2.28
C SER A 18 -31.64 -17.38 0.75
N GLN A 19 -32.41 -16.53 0.14
CA GLN A 19 -32.17 -16.10 -1.23
C GLN A 19 -30.81 -15.40 -1.13
N ASP A 20 -29.74 -16.08 -1.57
CA ASP A 20 -28.40 -15.51 -1.62
C ASP A 20 -28.45 -14.32 -2.57
N SER A 21 -28.62 -13.15 -1.96
CA SER A 21 -28.65 -11.88 -2.69
C SER A 21 -27.25 -11.64 -3.25
N THR A 22 -27.10 -11.83 -4.56
CA THR A 22 -25.85 -11.54 -5.25
C THR A 22 -25.67 -10.03 -5.36
N TYR A 23 -24.56 -9.51 -4.87
CA TYR A 23 -24.20 -8.11 -5.04
C TYR A 23 -23.15 -7.97 -6.12
N VAL A 24 -23.27 -6.92 -6.94
CA VAL A 24 -22.39 -6.68 -8.08
C VAL A 24 -21.91 -5.24 -8.11
N SER A 25 -20.71 -5.04 -8.65
CA SER A 25 -20.20 -3.76 -9.11
C SER A 25 -20.09 -3.81 -10.62
N VAL A 26 -20.85 -2.95 -11.31
CA VAL A 26 -20.88 -2.82 -12.75
C VAL A 26 -20.04 -1.62 -13.15
N GLU A 27 -18.95 -1.86 -13.85
CA GLU A 27 -18.09 -0.82 -14.43
C GLU A 27 -18.59 -0.45 -15.82
N LEU A 28 -18.81 0.84 -16.05
CA LEU A 28 -19.28 1.36 -17.33
C LEU A 28 -18.09 1.84 -18.19
N LYS A 29 -18.23 1.77 -19.51
CA LYS A 29 -17.22 2.25 -20.49
C LYS A 29 -16.85 3.73 -20.32
N ASN A 30 -17.71 4.53 -19.68
CA ASN A 30 -17.43 5.95 -19.35
C ASN A 30 -16.66 6.15 -18.05
N GLY A 31 -16.14 5.06 -17.43
CA GLY A 31 -15.37 5.08 -16.19
C GLY A 31 -16.21 5.25 -14.90
N LYS A 32 -17.55 5.27 -15.00
CA LYS A 32 -18.43 5.25 -13.83
C LYS A 32 -18.70 3.81 -13.39
N SER A 33 -19.02 3.61 -12.11
CA SER A 33 -19.45 2.32 -11.58
C SER A 33 -20.78 2.44 -10.86
N VAL A 34 -21.59 1.37 -10.95
CA VAL A 34 -22.86 1.20 -10.24
C VAL A 34 -22.76 -0.07 -9.42
N SER A 35 -22.98 0.01 -8.11
CA SER A 35 -22.94 -1.17 -7.25
C SER A 35 -24.23 -1.34 -6.45
N GLY A 36 -24.61 -2.59 -6.25
CA GLY A 36 -25.85 -2.92 -5.54
C GLY A 36 -26.21 -4.40 -5.65
N GLN A 37 -27.43 -4.74 -5.27
CA GLN A 37 -27.97 -6.07 -5.40
C GLN A 37 -28.38 -6.36 -6.85
N LEU A 38 -27.92 -7.47 -7.42
CA LEU A 38 -28.36 -7.92 -8.72
C LEU A 38 -29.81 -8.39 -8.62
N ILE A 39 -30.71 -7.71 -9.35
CA ILE A 39 -32.14 -8.03 -9.38
C ILE A 39 -32.51 -8.84 -10.61
N HIS A 40 -31.96 -8.45 -11.77
CA HIS A 40 -32.24 -9.10 -13.04
C HIS A 40 -31.01 -9.09 -13.93
N LYS A 41 -30.83 -10.18 -14.70
CA LYS A 41 -29.81 -10.29 -15.74
C LYS A 41 -30.42 -11.00 -16.94
N SER A 42 -30.39 -10.34 -18.09
CA SER A 42 -30.82 -10.88 -19.39
C SER A 42 -29.69 -10.80 -20.40
N GLU A 43 -29.94 -11.23 -21.64
CA GLU A 43 -28.97 -11.06 -22.73
C GLU A 43 -28.79 -9.60 -23.16
N ALA A 44 -29.78 -8.74 -22.93
CA ALA A 44 -29.77 -7.34 -23.36
C ALA A 44 -29.24 -6.39 -22.26
N GLU A 45 -29.54 -6.68 -20.98
CA GLU A 45 -29.36 -5.74 -19.89
C GLU A 45 -29.16 -6.42 -18.53
N ILE A 46 -28.66 -5.64 -17.58
CA ILE A 46 -28.54 -6.00 -16.17
C ILE A 46 -29.25 -4.94 -15.29
N SER A 47 -30.06 -5.37 -14.34
CA SER A 47 -30.72 -4.49 -13.37
C SER A 47 -30.14 -4.66 -11.99
N VAL A 48 -29.70 -3.55 -11.39
CA VAL A 48 -29.04 -3.48 -10.09
C VAL A 48 -29.85 -2.58 -9.16
N LEU A 49 -30.27 -3.10 -8.02
CA LEU A 49 -30.89 -2.30 -6.95
C LEU A 49 -29.78 -1.58 -6.16
N THR A 50 -29.71 -0.30 -6.34
CA THR A 50 -28.75 0.57 -5.64
C THR A 50 -29.35 1.15 -4.36
N THR A 51 -28.52 1.57 -3.43
CA THR A 51 -28.97 2.17 -2.16
C THR A 51 -29.56 3.57 -2.35
N ASP A 52 -29.05 4.31 -3.34
CA ASP A 52 -29.33 5.75 -3.46
C ASP A 52 -30.25 6.08 -4.65
N LEU A 53 -30.26 5.25 -5.70
CA LEU A 53 -30.98 5.53 -6.95
C LEU A 53 -32.13 4.54 -7.24
N GLY A 54 -32.40 3.59 -6.33
CA GLY A 54 -33.34 2.51 -6.59
C GLY A 54 -32.81 1.53 -7.65
N THR A 55 -33.70 0.94 -8.46
CA THR A 55 -33.32 0.01 -9.50
C THR A 55 -32.77 0.74 -10.73
N VAL A 56 -31.53 0.45 -11.07
CA VAL A 56 -30.83 0.98 -12.26
C VAL A 56 -30.66 -0.14 -13.26
N THR A 57 -31.21 0.03 -14.47
CA THR A 57 -31.06 -0.91 -15.59
C THR A 57 -29.99 -0.40 -16.55
N LEU A 58 -29.04 -1.26 -16.88
CA LEU A 58 -27.85 -0.97 -17.67
C LEU A 58 -27.77 -1.92 -18.87
N PRO A 59 -27.78 -1.39 -20.12
CA PRO A 59 -27.59 -2.23 -21.31
C PRO A 59 -26.13 -2.73 -21.37
N TRP A 60 -25.93 -3.98 -21.81
CA TRP A 60 -24.58 -4.57 -21.95
C TRP A 60 -23.65 -3.74 -22.84
N ALA A 61 -24.20 -3.03 -23.82
CA ALA A 61 -23.43 -2.15 -24.69
C ALA A 61 -22.67 -1.03 -23.92
N SER A 62 -23.16 -0.60 -22.74
CA SER A 62 -22.55 0.41 -21.89
C SER A 62 -21.58 -0.15 -20.84
N ILE A 63 -21.57 -1.48 -20.65
CA ILE A 63 -20.83 -2.16 -19.58
C ILE A 63 -19.43 -2.52 -20.07
N GLN A 64 -18.43 -2.26 -19.22
CA GLN A 64 -17.05 -2.69 -19.40
C GLN A 64 -16.79 -4.00 -18.64
N ALA A 65 -17.24 -4.08 -17.37
CA ALA A 65 -17.06 -5.25 -16.53
C ALA A 65 -18.18 -5.37 -15.48
N VAL A 66 -18.47 -6.61 -15.06
CA VAL A 66 -19.35 -6.92 -13.94
C VAL A 66 -18.60 -7.79 -12.96
N ASN A 67 -18.41 -7.30 -11.74
CA ASN A 67 -17.71 -8.01 -10.67
C ASN A 67 -18.69 -8.36 -9.56
N VAL A 68 -18.69 -9.61 -9.11
CA VAL A 68 -19.43 -10.01 -7.91
C VAL A 68 -18.68 -9.51 -6.69
N ILE A 69 -19.39 -8.84 -5.81
CA ILE A 69 -18.83 -8.22 -4.59
C ILE A 69 -19.59 -8.68 -3.34
N ALA A 70 -18.99 -8.53 -2.19
CA ALA A 70 -19.69 -8.75 -0.93
C ALA A 70 -20.66 -7.60 -0.62
N LYS A 71 -21.73 -7.85 0.15
CA LYS A 71 -22.73 -6.83 0.52
C LYS A 71 -22.10 -5.60 1.19
N ASN A 72 -21.08 -5.79 2.00
CA ASN A 72 -20.35 -4.72 2.69
C ASN A 72 -19.43 -3.92 1.76
N GLU A 73 -19.18 -4.39 0.54
CA GLU A 73 -18.39 -3.68 -0.48
C GLU A 73 -19.23 -2.74 -1.35
N VAL A 74 -20.56 -2.79 -1.23
CA VAL A 74 -21.47 -1.89 -1.95
C VAL A 74 -21.17 -0.43 -1.59
N ASN A 75 -20.95 0.40 -2.61
CA ASN A 75 -20.59 1.83 -2.47
C ASN A 75 -19.25 2.07 -1.73
N GLN A 76 -18.35 1.10 -1.70
CA GLN A 76 -16.98 1.35 -1.26
C GLN A 76 -16.20 2.09 -2.34
N PHE A 77 -15.39 3.05 -1.92
CA PHE A 77 -14.38 3.62 -2.80
C PHE A 77 -13.15 2.69 -2.79
N PRO A 78 -12.69 2.21 -3.97
CA PRO A 78 -11.51 1.36 -4.02
C PRO A 78 -10.29 2.12 -3.49
N ASN A 79 -9.36 1.40 -2.86
CA ASN A 79 -8.10 1.99 -2.42
C ASN A 79 -7.32 2.51 -3.65
N PRO A 80 -7.08 3.83 -3.77
CA PRO A 80 -6.39 4.38 -4.94
C PRO A 80 -4.90 4.02 -4.98
N GLN A 81 -4.33 3.57 -3.86
CA GLN A 81 -2.91 3.27 -3.71
C GLN A 81 -2.70 1.92 -3.00
N PRO A 82 -3.08 0.78 -3.61
CA PRO A 82 -2.95 -0.53 -2.96
C PRO A 82 -1.52 -1.06 -2.93
N SER A 83 -0.62 -0.49 -3.74
CA SER A 83 0.76 -0.95 -3.90
C SER A 83 1.73 -0.40 -2.86
N ARG A 84 1.26 0.45 -1.93
CA ARG A 84 2.11 1.15 -0.93
C ARG A 84 1.31 1.49 0.31
N TYR A 85 2.01 1.52 1.45
CA TYR A 85 1.50 2.04 2.72
C TYR A 85 1.78 3.55 2.84
N PHE A 86 2.51 4.01 3.84
CA PHE A 86 2.98 5.40 3.88
C PHE A 86 4.16 5.60 2.91
N PHE A 87 5.22 4.82 3.10
CA PHE A 87 6.42 4.82 2.26
C PHE A 87 6.77 3.40 1.77
N ALA A 88 6.56 2.37 2.60
CA ALA A 88 6.90 1.00 2.28
C ALA A 88 6.01 0.44 1.16
N PRO A 89 6.59 -0.29 0.19
CA PRO A 89 5.83 -0.97 -0.84
C PRO A 89 5.16 -2.24 -0.31
N SER A 90 4.01 -2.61 -0.90
CA SER A 90 3.48 -3.97 -0.85
C SER A 90 3.95 -4.77 -2.08
N ALA A 91 3.81 -6.09 -2.07
CA ALA A 91 4.06 -6.92 -3.26
C ALA A 91 2.92 -6.83 -4.31
N ILE A 92 1.80 -6.20 -3.97
CA ILE A 92 0.68 -6.02 -4.90
C ILE A 92 1.13 -5.10 -6.05
N PRO A 93 1.08 -5.56 -7.33
CA PRO A 93 1.47 -4.76 -8.46
C PRO A 93 0.44 -3.68 -8.78
N LEU A 94 0.89 -2.59 -9.38
CA LEU A 94 0.00 -1.70 -10.13
C LEU A 94 -0.35 -2.36 -11.45
N LYS A 95 -1.61 -2.32 -11.85
CA LYS A 95 -2.04 -2.79 -13.16
C LYS A 95 -1.53 -1.88 -14.26
N LYS A 96 -1.41 -2.42 -15.47
CA LYS A 96 -1.06 -1.63 -16.66
C LYS A 96 -2.01 -0.44 -16.82
N GLY A 97 -1.43 0.77 -16.92
CA GLY A 97 -2.18 2.00 -17.07
C GLY A 97 -2.58 2.69 -15.77
N ASP A 98 -2.55 2.01 -14.62
CA ASP A 98 -2.77 2.66 -13.33
C ASP A 98 -1.65 3.67 -13.05
N LYS A 99 -2.04 4.85 -12.60
CA LYS A 99 -1.10 5.92 -12.22
C LYS A 99 -1.61 6.62 -10.98
N TYR A 100 -0.70 6.99 -10.10
CA TYR A 100 -1.03 7.87 -8.99
C TYR A 100 0.12 8.83 -8.67
N TYR A 101 -0.25 9.99 -8.15
CA TYR A 101 0.66 10.97 -7.55
C TYR A 101 0.52 10.90 -6.04
N GLN A 102 1.63 11.02 -5.34
CA GLN A 102 1.69 11.13 -3.88
C GLN A 102 2.49 12.38 -3.50
N ASN A 103 1.93 13.14 -2.59
CA ASN A 103 2.63 14.21 -1.87
C ASN A 103 2.61 13.89 -0.38
N ALA A 104 3.78 13.82 0.25
CA ALA A 104 3.92 13.69 1.69
C ALA A 104 4.68 14.91 2.25
N TYR A 105 4.17 15.49 3.33
CA TYR A 105 4.73 16.67 3.99
C TYR A 105 4.97 17.90 3.10
N PHE A 106 4.31 17.97 1.93
CA PHE A 106 4.59 18.95 0.86
C PHE A 106 5.99 18.84 0.24
N LEU A 107 6.89 18.09 0.85
CA LEU A 107 8.29 17.95 0.43
C LEU A 107 8.52 16.75 -0.49
N VAL A 108 7.93 15.60 -0.17
CA VAL A 108 8.11 14.37 -0.94
C VAL A 108 7.01 14.29 -1.99
N ASN A 109 7.39 14.47 -3.25
CA ASN A 109 6.49 14.42 -4.40
C ASN A 109 6.88 13.25 -5.29
N SER A 110 5.96 12.36 -5.61
CA SER A 110 6.25 11.20 -6.45
C SER A 110 5.09 10.82 -7.35
N ILE A 111 5.45 10.24 -8.48
CA ILE A 111 4.50 9.62 -9.42
C ILE A 111 4.87 8.15 -9.55
N GLN A 112 3.86 7.30 -9.61
CA GLN A 112 4.00 5.87 -9.86
C GLN A 112 3.12 5.48 -11.04
N ALA A 113 3.61 4.60 -11.92
CA ALA A 113 2.89 4.12 -13.08
C ALA A 113 3.08 2.61 -13.27
N GLY A 114 2.00 1.89 -13.51
CA GLY A 114 2.01 0.51 -13.96
C GLY A 114 2.30 0.44 -15.46
N LEU A 115 3.46 -0.08 -15.85
CA LEU A 115 3.85 -0.25 -17.25
C LEU A 115 3.35 -1.59 -17.80
N SER A 116 3.22 -2.58 -16.95
CA SER A 116 2.53 -3.85 -17.20
C SER A 116 1.79 -4.30 -15.94
N ASP A 117 1.07 -5.41 -16.00
CA ASP A 117 0.37 -5.97 -14.83
C ASP A 117 1.31 -6.48 -13.74
N HIS A 118 2.61 -6.54 -14.02
CA HIS A 118 3.64 -7.03 -13.09
C HIS A 118 4.76 -6.04 -12.82
N PHE A 119 4.93 -5.03 -13.68
CA PHE A 119 6.02 -4.06 -13.56
C PHE A 119 5.49 -2.64 -13.44
N SER A 120 5.98 -1.93 -12.44
CA SER A 120 5.71 -0.52 -12.23
C SER A 120 6.99 0.25 -12.00
N ILE A 121 6.97 1.51 -12.37
CA ILE A 121 8.06 2.45 -12.12
C ILE A 121 7.51 3.67 -11.41
N GLY A 122 8.26 4.17 -10.48
CA GLY A 122 8.00 5.42 -9.82
C GLY A 122 9.22 6.31 -9.78
N GLY A 123 8.99 7.57 -9.56
CA GLY A 123 10.04 8.54 -9.35
C GLY A 123 9.49 9.77 -8.68
N GLY A 124 10.38 10.58 -8.14
CA GLY A 124 9.97 11.78 -7.44
C GLY A 124 11.11 12.61 -6.93
N VAL A 125 10.74 13.62 -6.17
CA VAL A 125 11.65 14.61 -5.59
C VAL A 125 11.34 14.81 -4.11
N VAL A 126 12.38 14.91 -3.32
CA VAL A 126 12.35 15.43 -1.95
C VAL A 126 12.87 16.86 -2.03
N VAL A 127 11.97 17.82 -2.07
CA VAL A 127 12.29 19.24 -2.29
C VAL A 127 12.99 19.84 -1.08
N PRO A 128 14.14 20.53 -1.23
CA PRO A 128 14.94 20.70 -2.43
C PRO A 128 16.09 19.69 -2.55
N PHE A 129 16.09 18.61 -1.80
CA PHE A 129 17.27 17.82 -1.43
C PHE A 129 17.64 16.71 -2.41
N ALA A 130 16.68 15.95 -2.93
CA ALA A 130 16.99 14.73 -3.65
C ALA A 130 15.99 14.38 -4.76
N LEU A 131 16.47 13.66 -5.78
CA LEU A 131 15.66 12.90 -6.73
C LEU A 131 15.70 11.42 -6.38
N PHE A 132 14.63 10.69 -6.67
CA PHE A 132 14.60 9.25 -6.50
C PHE A 132 13.81 8.53 -7.60
N ILE A 133 14.14 7.25 -7.78
CA ILE A 133 13.45 6.34 -8.70
C ILE A 133 13.15 5.02 -7.98
N THR A 134 12.01 4.40 -8.30
CA THR A 134 11.53 3.19 -7.61
C THR A 134 10.91 2.18 -8.59
N PRO A 135 11.72 1.46 -9.39
CA PRO A 135 11.22 0.32 -10.17
C PRO A 135 10.81 -0.82 -9.23
N LYS A 136 9.70 -1.47 -9.54
CA LYS A 136 9.13 -2.56 -8.75
C LYS A 136 8.48 -3.60 -9.65
N ILE A 137 8.66 -4.88 -9.30
CA ILE A 137 7.93 -6.01 -9.87
C ILE A 137 7.05 -6.65 -8.79
N GLY A 138 5.93 -7.24 -9.21
CA GLY A 138 5.04 -7.97 -8.31
C GLY A 138 4.20 -8.99 -9.05
N TYR A 139 3.96 -10.13 -8.42
CA TYR A 139 3.19 -11.24 -8.96
C TYR A 139 2.22 -11.78 -7.93
N GLN A 140 1.01 -12.07 -8.34
CA GLN A 140 0.09 -12.86 -7.55
C GLN A 140 0.37 -14.35 -7.82
N VAL A 141 0.92 -15.05 -6.83
CA VAL A 141 1.34 -16.46 -6.96
C VAL A 141 0.27 -17.44 -6.48
N ALA A 142 -0.67 -16.99 -5.63
CA ALA A 142 -1.85 -17.73 -5.20
C ALA A 142 -2.96 -16.76 -4.79
N LYS A 143 -4.16 -17.28 -4.47
CA LYS A 143 -5.24 -16.45 -3.94
C LYS A 143 -4.75 -15.72 -2.68
N ASN A 144 -4.82 -14.39 -2.71
CA ASN A 144 -4.36 -13.50 -1.64
C ASN A 144 -2.84 -13.60 -1.29
N VAL A 145 -2.02 -14.18 -2.17
CA VAL A 145 -0.57 -14.28 -1.94
C VAL A 145 0.15 -13.58 -3.07
N HIS A 146 0.95 -12.58 -2.72
CA HIS A 146 1.75 -11.81 -3.67
C HIS A 146 3.22 -11.82 -3.26
N VAL A 147 4.09 -11.92 -4.25
CA VAL A 147 5.53 -11.79 -4.09
C VAL A 147 6.06 -10.74 -5.05
N GLY A 148 7.11 -10.07 -4.66
CA GLY A 148 7.65 -9.01 -5.49
C GLY A 148 8.99 -8.52 -4.98
N GLY A 149 9.46 -7.47 -5.57
CA GLY A 149 10.67 -6.79 -5.15
C GLY A 149 10.89 -5.52 -5.95
N GLY A 150 11.91 -4.78 -5.58
CA GLY A 150 12.20 -3.54 -6.25
C GLY A 150 13.49 -2.91 -5.79
N VAL A 151 13.73 -1.75 -6.34
CA VAL A 151 14.86 -0.91 -5.99
C VAL A 151 14.34 0.48 -5.64
N LEU A 152 14.93 1.11 -4.65
CA LEU A 152 14.87 2.54 -4.45
C LEU A 152 16.28 3.07 -4.65
N PHE A 153 16.42 4.05 -5.53
CA PHE A 153 17.66 4.78 -5.71
C PHE A 153 17.37 6.27 -5.57
N ALA A 154 18.14 6.97 -4.77
CA ALA A 154 18.03 8.41 -4.60
C ALA A 154 19.42 9.07 -4.67
N THR A 155 19.45 10.28 -5.21
CA THR A 155 20.66 11.08 -5.33
C THR A 155 20.37 12.53 -4.97
N SER A 156 21.38 13.21 -4.45
CA SER A 156 21.30 14.63 -4.07
C SER A 156 21.04 15.52 -5.27
N LEU A 157 20.20 16.54 -5.10
CA LEU A 157 20.04 17.68 -6.01
C LEU A 157 21.00 18.84 -5.66
N ILE A 158 21.52 18.84 -4.45
CA ILE A 158 22.41 19.90 -3.97
C ILE A 158 23.85 19.49 -4.22
N ARG A 159 24.56 20.29 -5.02
CA ARG A 159 25.91 20.01 -5.50
C ARG A 159 26.92 19.70 -4.39
N ASP A 160 26.81 20.38 -3.25
CA ASP A 160 27.73 20.23 -2.13
C ASP A 160 27.35 19.06 -1.18
N LEU A 161 26.14 18.53 -1.31
CA LEU A 161 25.66 17.39 -0.52
C LEU A 161 25.88 16.02 -1.17
N ASN A 162 26.60 15.95 -2.23
CA ASN A 162 26.94 14.78 -3.07
C ASN A 162 26.73 13.40 -2.38
N PHE A 163 25.50 12.96 -2.23
CA PHE A 163 25.18 11.65 -1.70
C PHE A 163 24.35 10.84 -2.69
N GLY A 164 24.50 9.53 -2.63
CA GLY A 164 23.62 8.58 -3.28
C GLY A 164 23.22 7.52 -2.26
N VAL A 165 21.96 7.15 -2.24
CA VAL A 165 21.46 6.07 -1.43
C VAL A 165 20.66 5.11 -2.29
N GLY A 166 20.77 3.83 -2.01
CA GLY A 166 20.04 2.80 -2.72
C GLY A 166 19.57 1.72 -1.76
N THR A 167 18.49 1.04 -2.15
CA THR A 167 18.02 -0.17 -1.47
C THR A 167 17.48 -1.12 -2.51
N VAL A 168 17.86 -2.38 -2.42
CA VAL A 168 17.20 -3.48 -3.11
C VAL A 168 16.40 -4.27 -2.09
N TYR A 169 15.16 -4.64 -2.42
CA TYR A 169 14.29 -5.33 -1.48
C TYR A 169 13.45 -6.41 -2.14
N GLY A 170 13.11 -7.44 -1.37
CA GLY A 170 12.08 -8.42 -1.66
C GLY A 170 10.86 -8.17 -0.80
N SER A 171 9.68 -8.45 -1.33
CA SER A 171 8.38 -8.24 -0.70
C SER A 171 7.53 -9.50 -0.73
N PHE A 172 6.89 -9.80 0.38
CA PHE A 172 5.83 -10.81 0.50
C PHE A 172 4.58 -10.15 1.06
N THR A 173 3.44 -10.30 0.39
CA THR A 173 2.16 -9.74 0.84
C THR A 173 1.09 -10.83 0.89
N TYR A 174 0.42 -10.94 2.03
CA TYR A 174 -0.78 -11.76 2.20
C TYR A 174 -2.01 -10.86 2.33
N GLY A 175 -3.02 -11.11 1.51
CA GLY A 175 -4.27 -10.35 1.49
C GLY A 175 -4.60 -9.77 0.11
N ASN A 176 -5.48 -8.78 0.10
CA ASN A 176 -5.95 -8.09 -1.10
C ASN A 176 -5.63 -6.59 -1.04
N THR A 177 -6.18 -5.81 -1.98
CA THR A 177 -5.95 -4.36 -2.08
C THR A 177 -6.46 -3.54 -0.90
N GLU A 178 -7.31 -4.12 -0.06
CA GLU A 178 -8.01 -3.45 1.04
C GLU A 178 -7.60 -3.97 2.43
N ASN A 179 -7.26 -5.25 2.49
CA ASN A 179 -6.89 -5.93 3.73
C ASN A 179 -5.66 -6.79 3.45
N ASN A 180 -4.52 -6.38 3.96
CA ASN A 180 -3.27 -7.11 3.71
C ASN A 180 -2.22 -6.85 4.78
N LEU A 181 -1.24 -7.75 4.80
CA LEU A 181 -0.02 -7.68 5.60
C LEU A 181 1.17 -7.93 4.68
N THR A 182 2.20 -7.11 4.78
CA THR A 182 3.43 -7.20 3.98
C THR A 182 4.66 -7.29 4.87
N LEU A 183 5.55 -8.18 4.49
CA LEU A 183 6.92 -8.24 4.99
C LEU A 183 7.86 -7.87 3.84
N ASN A 184 8.74 -6.90 4.06
CA ASN A 184 9.86 -6.60 3.16
C ASN A 184 11.18 -6.87 3.86
N VAL A 185 12.13 -7.36 3.08
CA VAL A 185 13.54 -7.53 3.47
C VAL A 185 14.39 -6.85 2.42
N GLY A 186 15.31 -5.98 2.84
CA GLY A 186 16.14 -5.23 1.91
C GLY A 186 17.56 -5.02 2.39
N LEU A 187 18.43 -4.70 1.45
CA LEU A 187 19.80 -4.28 1.71
C LEU A 187 20.00 -2.87 1.20
N GLY A 188 20.42 -1.99 2.10
CA GLY A 188 20.75 -0.61 1.78
C GLY A 188 22.19 -0.46 1.28
N ALA A 189 22.43 0.57 0.49
CA ALA A 189 23.75 1.02 0.09
C ALA A 189 23.80 2.55 0.13
N VAL A 190 24.94 3.09 0.50
CA VAL A 190 25.22 4.53 0.47
C VAL A 190 26.48 4.79 -0.34
N ASN A 191 26.46 5.87 -1.09
CA ASN A 191 27.64 6.37 -1.78
C ASN A 191 28.29 7.44 -0.90
N GLU A 192 29.44 7.13 -0.36
CA GLU A 192 30.19 8.02 0.52
C GLU A 192 31.44 8.54 -0.20
N ASN A 193 31.73 9.82 -0.01
CA ASN A 193 33.00 10.39 -0.41
C ASN A 193 34.12 9.87 0.51
N THR A 194 35.24 9.44 -0.05
CA THR A 194 36.34 8.81 0.68
C THR A 194 37.24 9.78 1.46
N GLY A 195 37.00 11.09 1.36
CA GLY A 195 37.75 12.11 2.11
C GLY A 195 37.44 13.54 1.68
N LEU A 196 37.75 14.50 2.53
CA LEU A 196 37.63 15.93 2.24
C LEU A 196 38.42 16.31 0.98
N GLY A 197 37.70 16.76 -0.06
CA GLY A 197 38.28 17.13 -1.35
C GLY A 197 38.53 15.98 -2.32
N SER A 198 38.20 14.74 -1.97
CA SER A 198 38.27 13.59 -2.88
C SER A 198 37.09 13.59 -3.86
N THR A 199 37.38 13.27 -5.12
CA THR A 199 36.36 12.95 -6.13
C THR A 199 36.06 11.44 -6.20
N ASP A 200 36.68 10.65 -5.34
CA ASP A 200 36.50 9.20 -5.31
C ASP A 200 35.28 8.83 -4.42
N TYR A 201 34.24 8.36 -5.08
CA TYR A 201 32.99 7.93 -4.45
C TYR A 201 32.91 6.40 -4.46
N ARG A 202 32.67 5.80 -3.29
CA ARG A 202 32.50 4.35 -3.17
C ARG A 202 31.17 3.98 -2.59
N TRP A 203 30.53 3.02 -3.20
CA TRP A 203 29.32 2.41 -2.67
C TRP A 203 29.67 1.47 -1.50
N LYS A 204 29.10 1.76 -0.35
CA LYS A 204 29.16 0.90 0.83
C LYS A 204 27.80 0.27 1.08
N PHE A 205 27.77 -1.05 1.07
CA PHE A 205 26.58 -1.80 1.39
C PHE A 205 26.41 -1.93 2.90
N ALA A 206 25.16 -1.91 3.36
CA ALA A 206 24.84 -2.18 4.75
C ALA A 206 25.27 -3.61 5.12
N SER A 207 25.88 -3.76 6.28
CA SER A 207 26.31 -5.07 6.79
C SER A 207 25.16 -5.95 7.28
N ARG A 208 23.99 -5.38 7.48
CA ARG A 208 22.79 -6.05 7.98
C ARG A 208 21.56 -5.64 7.17
N PRO A 209 20.61 -6.56 6.94
CA PRO A 209 19.39 -6.25 6.23
C PRO A 209 18.51 -5.29 7.03
N MET A 210 17.65 -4.58 6.32
CA MET A 210 16.52 -3.83 6.85
C MET A 210 15.25 -4.64 6.65
N PHE A 211 14.29 -4.46 7.53
CA PHE A 211 13.00 -5.11 7.47
C PHE A 211 11.88 -4.09 7.56
N THR A 212 10.76 -4.35 6.89
CA THR A 212 9.51 -3.65 7.18
C THR A 212 8.38 -4.64 7.38
N ILE A 213 7.55 -4.39 8.37
CA ILE A 213 6.29 -5.09 8.58
C ILE A 213 5.20 -4.05 8.48
N SER A 214 4.36 -4.17 7.47
CA SER A 214 3.33 -3.18 7.16
C SER A 214 2.00 -3.86 6.89
N GLY A 215 0.92 -3.22 7.27
CA GLY A 215 -0.42 -3.75 7.05
C GLY A 215 -1.44 -2.65 6.83
N MET A 216 -2.50 -2.99 6.15
CA MET A 216 -3.69 -2.16 6.06
C MET A 216 -4.94 -2.99 6.22
N THR A 217 -5.97 -2.39 6.80
CA THR A 217 -7.28 -3.02 6.91
C THR A 217 -8.40 -2.00 6.75
N ARG A 218 -9.42 -2.36 5.99
CA ARG A 218 -10.59 -1.53 5.79
C ARG A 218 -11.52 -1.62 6.98
N ILE A 219 -11.83 -0.47 7.58
CA ILE A 219 -12.75 -0.37 8.71
C ILE A 219 -14.09 0.30 8.35
N SER A 220 -14.14 1.03 7.24
CA SER A 220 -15.37 1.63 6.73
C SER A 220 -15.36 1.80 5.22
N LYS A 221 -16.46 2.30 4.63
CA LYS A 221 -16.55 2.58 3.18
C LYS A 221 -15.47 3.53 2.67
N ARG A 222 -14.91 4.37 3.53
CA ARG A 222 -13.94 5.41 3.17
C ARG A 222 -12.66 5.39 4.01
N VAL A 223 -12.50 4.47 4.95
CA VAL A 223 -11.35 4.50 5.86
C VAL A 223 -10.66 3.15 5.92
N LEU A 224 -9.35 3.20 5.70
CA LEU A 224 -8.40 2.11 5.96
C LEU A 224 -7.54 2.52 7.16
N LEU A 225 -7.30 1.59 8.08
CA LEU A 225 -6.21 1.71 9.04
C LEU A 225 -4.92 1.21 8.36
N ILE A 226 -3.82 1.88 8.63
CA ILE A 226 -2.49 1.55 8.11
C ILE A 226 -1.51 1.51 9.26
N SER A 227 -0.66 0.49 9.27
CA SER A 227 0.54 0.44 10.11
C SER A 227 1.74 0.11 9.23
N GLU A 228 2.85 0.79 9.45
CA GLU A 228 4.10 0.60 8.72
C GLU A 228 5.27 0.72 9.69
N ASN A 229 5.96 -0.40 9.91
CA ASN A 229 7.01 -0.47 10.91
C ASN A 229 8.32 -0.87 10.23
N TRP A 230 9.34 -0.09 10.49
CA TRP A 230 10.68 -0.25 9.95
C TRP A 230 11.64 -0.74 11.03
N LEU A 231 12.55 -1.61 10.64
CA LEU A 231 13.67 -2.07 11.45
C LEU A 231 14.93 -2.03 10.58
N PHE A 232 15.90 -1.23 10.95
CA PHE A 232 17.15 -1.05 10.22
C PHE A 232 18.34 -0.96 11.17
N SER A 233 19.51 -1.36 10.70
CA SER A 233 20.72 -1.29 11.49
C SER A 233 21.38 0.08 11.34
N THR A 234 21.69 0.69 12.47
CA THR A 234 22.51 1.91 12.56
C THR A 234 23.88 1.57 13.17
N LYS A 235 24.88 2.34 12.81
CA LYS A 235 26.21 2.28 13.44
C LYS A 235 26.32 3.44 14.40
N THR A 236 26.52 3.15 15.67
CA THR A 236 26.85 4.15 16.68
C THR A 236 28.33 4.13 16.90
N VAL A 237 28.99 5.25 16.75
CA VAL A 237 30.42 5.43 17.03
C VAL A 237 30.53 6.02 18.44
N ASN A 238 31.07 5.29 19.36
CA ASN A 238 31.30 5.79 20.72
C ASN A 238 32.60 6.60 20.75
N TYR A 239 32.52 7.82 21.28
CA TYR A 239 33.69 8.67 21.53
C TYR A 239 34.13 8.48 22.96
N ASP A 240 35.36 7.99 23.15
CA ASP A 240 35.96 7.89 24.44
C ASP A 240 36.64 9.23 24.80
N SER A 241 36.00 9.97 25.69
CA SER A 241 36.54 11.27 26.16
C SER A 241 37.86 11.18 26.94
N GLY A 242 38.23 9.99 27.45
CA GLY A 242 39.47 9.77 28.16
C GLY A 242 40.69 9.58 27.26
N THR A 243 40.49 8.98 26.10
CA THR A 243 41.55 8.73 25.11
C THR A 243 41.51 9.71 23.92
N GLY A 244 40.43 10.50 23.77
CA GLY A 244 40.22 11.38 22.62
C GLY A 244 39.98 10.62 21.30
N GLN A 245 39.69 9.33 21.35
CA GLN A 245 39.56 8.48 20.17
C GLN A 245 38.15 7.93 20.03
N TYR A 246 37.75 7.69 18.80
CA TYR A 246 36.52 6.96 18.52
C TYR A 246 36.76 5.46 18.72
N VAL A 247 36.13 4.90 19.74
CA VAL A 247 36.29 3.51 20.15
C VAL A 247 35.00 2.76 19.87
N ASN A 248 35.13 1.64 19.19
CA ASN A 248 34.06 0.68 18.93
C ASN A 248 32.81 1.18 18.19
N THR A 249 32.67 0.75 16.96
CA THR A 249 31.41 0.87 16.22
C THR A 249 30.47 -0.25 16.63
N VAL A 250 29.44 0.06 17.38
CA VAL A 250 28.37 -0.90 17.70
C VAL A 250 27.27 -0.78 16.64
N SER A 251 26.89 -1.90 16.07
CA SER A 251 25.75 -1.94 15.13
C SER A 251 24.52 -2.40 15.90
N GLU A 252 23.53 -1.53 16.02
CA GLU A 252 22.26 -1.81 16.70
C GLU A 252 21.09 -1.74 15.71
N TYR A 253 20.05 -2.49 15.98
CA TYR A 253 18.79 -2.35 15.25
C TYR A 253 17.95 -1.26 15.89
N ASN A 254 17.55 -0.31 15.05
CA ASN A 254 16.64 0.77 15.39
C ASN A 254 15.38 0.67 14.56
N GLY A 255 14.28 1.16 15.05
CA GLY A 255 13.00 1.07 14.37
C GLY A 255 12.29 2.41 14.26
N ILE A 256 11.32 2.43 13.35
CA ILE A 256 10.27 3.46 13.30
C ILE A 256 8.95 2.69 13.32
N LEU A 257 8.16 2.92 14.36
CA LEU A 257 6.80 2.40 14.45
C LEU A 257 5.85 3.45 13.89
N SER A 258 4.86 3.02 13.14
CA SER A 258 3.86 3.96 12.65
C SER A 258 2.47 3.36 12.56
N ALA A 259 1.48 4.20 12.80
CA ALA A 259 0.08 3.87 12.65
C ALA A 259 -0.70 5.11 12.20
N GLY A 260 -1.77 4.88 11.46
CA GLY A 260 -2.64 5.96 11.00
C GLY A 260 -3.82 5.46 10.18
N ALA A 261 -4.44 6.38 9.48
CA ALA A 261 -5.62 6.12 8.68
C ALA A 261 -5.48 6.74 7.28
N ARG A 262 -6.02 6.03 6.27
CA ARG A 262 -6.23 6.52 4.91
C ARG A 262 -7.69 6.81 4.70
N ILE A 263 -8.02 8.07 4.41
CA ILE A 263 -9.38 8.53 4.10
C ILE A 263 -9.53 8.58 2.59
N ILE A 264 -10.43 7.77 2.04
CA ILE A 264 -10.54 7.52 0.60
C ILE A 264 -11.71 8.26 -0.01
N GLY A 265 -11.45 8.98 -1.10
CA GLY A 265 -12.44 9.48 -2.04
C GLY A 265 -12.42 8.73 -3.37
N ARG A 266 -13.08 9.25 -4.39
CA ARG A 266 -13.15 8.57 -5.71
C ARG A 266 -11.78 8.45 -6.39
N ARG A 267 -10.98 9.51 -6.36
CA ARG A 267 -9.67 9.61 -7.04
C ARG A 267 -8.55 10.04 -6.11
N TYR A 268 -8.84 10.35 -4.86
CA TYR A 268 -7.87 10.83 -3.90
C TYR A 268 -7.95 10.04 -2.61
N ALA A 269 -6.87 10.02 -1.88
CA ALA A 269 -6.82 9.57 -0.51
C ALA A 269 -5.93 10.51 0.31
N PHE A 270 -6.31 10.73 1.55
CA PHE A 270 -5.51 11.45 2.54
C PHE A 270 -5.06 10.46 3.60
N ASP A 271 -3.76 10.44 3.83
CA ASP A 271 -3.15 9.63 4.88
C ASP A 271 -2.80 10.56 6.05
N VAL A 272 -3.23 10.19 7.24
CA VAL A 272 -2.88 10.85 8.49
C VAL A 272 -2.41 9.80 9.49
N GLY A 273 -1.35 10.09 10.23
CA GLY A 273 -0.78 9.11 11.15
C GLY A 273 0.28 9.69 12.06
N LEU A 274 0.95 8.82 12.78
CA LEU A 274 2.06 9.10 13.65
C LEU A 274 3.22 8.15 13.34
N LEU A 275 4.43 8.68 13.33
CA LEU A 275 5.68 7.95 13.20
C LEU A 275 6.45 8.12 14.53
N SER A 276 6.89 7.02 15.14
CA SER A 276 7.62 7.05 16.41
C SER A 276 8.95 6.28 16.26
N PRO A 277 10.09 6.99 16.24
CA PRO A 277 11.40 6.35 16.34
C PRO A 277 11.57 5.61 17.66
N THR A 278 12.20 4.45 17.65
CA THR A 278 12.42 3.64 18.87
C THR A 278 13.59 4.11 19.72
N THR A 279 14.43 5.00 19.19
CA THR A 279 15.69 5.44 19.82
C THR A 279 15.67 6.82 20.43
N SER A 280 14.60 7.57 20.26
CA SER A 280 14.53 8.94 20.76
C SER A 280 13.57 9.06 21.94
N GLU A 281 13.86 9.97 22.85
CA GLU A 281 12.92 10.44 23.87
C GLU A 281 11.71 11.15 23.25
N PHE A 282 11.79 11.47 21.94
CA PHE A 282 10.74 12.10 21.18
C PHE A 282 9.67 11.10 20.78
N SER A 283 8.46 11.36 21.20
CA SER A 283 7.40 10.37 21.20
C SER A 283 6.79 10.10 19.83
N ALA A 284 6.51 11.11 19.01
CA ALA A 284 5.84 10.89 17.73
C ALA A 284 5.94 12.11 16.78
N ILE A 285 6.08 11.82 15.49
CA ILE A 285 6.06 12.79 14.39
C ILE A 285 4.74 12.61 13.64
N PRO A 286 3.93 13.67 13.46
CA PRO A 286 2.73 13.57 12.64
C PRO A 286 3.07 13.22 11.19
N TYR A 287 2.30 12.32 10.58
CA TYR A 287 2.37 12.00 9.15
C TYR A 287 1.15 12.53 8.41
N ILE A 288 1.39 13.21 7.30
CA ILE A 288 0.34 13.72 6.42
C ILE A 288 0.75 13.49 4.97
N ALA A 289 -0.13 12.86 4.19
CA ALA A 289 0.06 12.72 2.74
C ALA A 289 -1.26 12.80 1.97
N CYS A 290 -1.15 13.21 0.72
CA CYS A 290 -2.23 13.21 -0.25
C CYS A 290 -1.85 12.34 -1.44
N ASN A 291 -2.76 11.47 -1.86
CA ASN A 291 -2.60 10.56 -3.00
C ASN A 291 -3.72 10.85 -4.01
N ILE A 292 -3.37 10.96 -5.28
CA ILE A 292 -4.32 11.24 -6.37
C ILE A 292 -4.14 10.18 -7.46
N LYS A 293 -5.20 9.42 -7.77
CA LYS A 293 -5.23 8.45 -8.87
C LYS A 293 -5.74 9.13 -10.15
N PHE A 294 -5.05 8.86 -11.28
CA PHE A 294 -5.41 9.38 -12.62
C PHE A 294 -6.10 8.31 -13.46
#